data_baf2212af7126dce46e18ae4480ce814
#
_entry.id   baf2212af7126dce46e18ae4480ce814
#
_cell.length_a   1.000
_cell.length_b   1.000
_cell.length_c   1.000
_cell.angle_alpha   90.00
_cell.angle_beta   90.00
_cell.angle_gamma   90.00
#
_symmetry.space_group_name_H-M   'P 1'
#
loop_
_entity.id
_entity.type
_entity.pdbx_description
1 polymer ?
#
loop_
_entity_poly.entity_id
_entity_poly.type
_entity_poly.pdbx_seq_one_letter_code
_entity_poly.pdbx_strand_id
1 'polypeptide(L)'
;MNIKEIIASTRAYNFHSHTQFCDGRADMARFVNSAIASGFKHYGFTPHSPIPFDSPCNMAIERVDEYFTEFRRLKSIHSDCINLYLSMEIDYLGKDWGASHPYFQGLPLDYRLSSIHFIPTPDGDKMIDVDGRPDGFIVKLHKYFNGDIRYVVDTFYARTLDMIEAGGFDIIGHFDKIGFNASCFRPGIEEEAWYGKHIDNIIDAIKATDIIVEINTKAWEPPVGASVDEIANYEPRLFPSAKVIRRLCRAGIPLIVNSDSHYPDRINAGRKAAFDIIDRES
;
A
#
# COMPACT_ATOMS: atom_id res chain seq x y z
N MET A 1 -3.77 -12.87 15.47
CA MET A 1 -4.94 -12.45 14.65
C MET A 1 -4.96 -13.27 13.36
N ASN A 2 -6.13 -13.67 12.85
CA ASN A 2 -6.22 -14.32 11.54
C ASN A 2 -6.97 -13.40 10.54
N ILE A 3 -6.22 -12.65 9.75
CA ILE A 3 -6.78 -11.73 8.76
C ILE A 3 -7.61 -12.50 7.71
N LYS A 4 -7.15 -13.69 7.29
CA LYS A 4 -7.85 -14.51 6.29
C LYS A 4 -9.26 -14.88 6.75
N GLU A 5 -9.45 -15.20 8.03
CA GLU A 5 -10.78 -15.45 8.60
C GLU A 5 -11.65 -14.18 8.61
N ILE A 6 -11.09 -13.04 8.94
CA ILE A 6 -11.84 -11.77 8.95
C ILE A 6 -12.33 -11.44 7.54
N ILE A 7 -11.45 -11.44 6.55
CA ILE A 7 -11.83 -11.08 5.16
C ILE A 7 -12.79 -12.08 4.52
N ALA A 8 -12.77 -13.35 4.96
CA ALA A 8 -13.72 -14.36 4.52
C ALA A 8 -15.10 -14.20 5.16
N SER A 9 -15.18 -13.63 6.38
CA SER A 9 -16.43 -13.54 7.15
C SER A 9 -17.19 -12.23 6.96
N THR A 10 -16.53 -11.15 6.61
CA THR A 10 -17.12 -9.81 6.50
C THR A 10 -16.39 -8.92 5.52
N ARG A 11 -17.09 -7.89 5.00
CA ARG A 11 -16.50 -6.77 4.26
C ARG A 11 -16.35 -5.50 5.09
N ALA A 12 -16.75 -5.53 6.36
CA ALA A 12 -16.69 -4.40 7.29
C ALA A 12 -15.30 -4.25 7.91
N TYR A 13 -14.26 -4.19 7.08
CA TYR A 13 -12.86 -4.06 7.51
C TYR A 13 -12.08 -3.05 6.64
N ASN A 14 -11.02 -2.48 7.19
CA ASN A 14 -9.94 -1.81 6.48
C ASN A 14 -8.64 -2.01 7.27
N PHE A 15 -7.56 -2.42 6.61
CA PHE A 15 -6.27 -2.73 7.23
C PHE A 15 -5.11 -1.90 6.68
N HIS A 16 -5.42 -0.79 5.98
CA HIS A 16 -4.41 0.15 5.49
C HIS A 16 -4.91 1.59 5.59
N SER A 17 -4.32 2.34 6.51
CA SER A 17 -4.59 3.76 6.70
C SER A 17 -3.44 4.47 7.41
N HIS A 18 -3.26 5.76 7.09
CA HIS A 18 -2.23 6.64 7.58
C HIS A 18 -2.76 7.63 8.60
N THR A 19 -1.90 8.17 9.47
CA THR A 19 -2.30 9.06 10.54
C THR A 19 -1.25 10.14 10.78
N GLN A 20 -1.44 11.00 11.78
CA GLN A 20 -0.48 12.03 12.20
C GLN A 20 0.92 11.49 12.59
N PHE A 21 1.10 10.19 12.66
CA PHE A 21 2.40 9.59 12.96
C PHE A 21 3.30 9.47 11.74
N CYS A 22 2.71 9.59 10.55
CA CYS A 22 3.42 9.69 9.26
C CYS A 22 2.84 10.88 8.46
N ASP A 23 2.48 10.73 7.23
CA ASP A 23 1.94 11.77 6.36
C ASP A 23 0.41 11.82 6.29
N GLY A 24 -0.29 11.05 7.12
CA GLY A 24 -1.74 11.13 7.27
C GLY A 24 -2.22 12.52 7.76
N ARG A 25 -3.37 12.95 7.30
CA ARG A 25 -3.89 14.32 7.43
C ARG A 25 -4.88 14.49 8.57
N ALA A 26 -4.90 13.55 9.51
CA ALA A 26 -5.72 13.65 10.72
C ALA A 26 -5.19 12.76 11.84
N ASP A 27 -5.64 13.05 13.06
CA ASP A 27 -5.33 12.24 14.23
C ASP A 27 -5.98 10.85 14.11
N MET A 28 -5.33 9.84 14.67
CA MET A 28 -5.79 8.46 14.71
C MET A 28 -7.22 8.34 15.25
N ALA A 29 -7.59 9.14 16.26
CA ALA A 29 -8.93 9.17 16.82
C ALA A 29 -10.02 9.55 15.81
N ARG A 30 -9.72 10.47 14.87
CA ARG A 30 -10.66 10.85 13.81
C ARG A 30 -10.90 9.71 12.83
N PHE A 31 -9.88 8.93 12.51
CA PHE A 31 -10.02 7.71 11.69
C PHE A 31 -10.88 6.65 12.40
N VAL A 32 -10.69 6.44 13.71
CA VAL A 32 -11.54 5.52 14.50
C VAL A 32 -13.01 5.96 14.43
N ASN A 33 -13.28 7.25 14.67
CA ASN A 33 -14.65 7.77 14.63
C ASN A 33 -15.28 7.62 13.23
N SER A 34 -14.53 7.91 12.17
CA SER A 34 -15.00 7.72 10.79
C SER A 34 -15.24 6.24 10.46
N ALA A 35 -14.37 5.34 10.94
CA ALA A 35 -14.53 3.90 10.75
C ALA A 35 -15.79 3.37 11.43
N ILE A 36 -16.06 3.78 12.68
CA ILE A 36 -17.28 3.42 13.42
C ILE A 36 -18.52 3.96 12.69
N ALA A 37 -18.52 5.23 12.31
CA ALA A 37 -19.62 5.87 11.58
C ALA A 37 -19.89 5.20 10.22
N SER A 38 -18.86 4.67 9.58
CA SER A 38 -18.94 3.96 8.30
C SER A 38 -19.29 2.46 8.46
N GLY A 39 -19.49 1.98 9.69
CA GLY A 39 -19.89 0.61 9.98
C GLY A 39 -18.79 -0.44 9.93
N PHE A 40 -17.51 -0.02 9.90
CA PHE A 40 -16.40 -0.95 10.01
C PHE A 40 -16.41 -1.67 11.37
N LYS A 41 -16.08 -2.96 11.35
CA LYS A 41 -15.94 -3.83 12.54
C LYS A 41 -14.47 -4.13 12.85
N HIS A 42 -13.61 -4.02 11.87
CA HIS A 42 -12.18 -4.26 11.96
C HIS A 42 -11.43 -3.12 11.27
N TYR A 43 -10.52 -2.47 11.97
CA TYR A 43 -9.77 -1.35 11.43
C TYR A 43 -8.30 -1.39 11.87
N GLY A 44 -7.40 -1.41 10.92
CA GLY A 44 -5.96 -1.43 11.13
C GLY A 44 -5.31 -0.11 10.76
N PHE A 45 -4.29 0.26 11.52
CA PHE A 45 -3.43 1.40 11.26
C PHE A 45 -2.09 0.92 10.74
N THR A 46 -1.64 1.53 9.64
CA THR A 46 -0.39 1.21 8.96
C THR A 46 0.34 2.49 8.56
N PRO A 47 0.68 3.38 9.52
CA PRO A 47 1.53 4.51 9.15
C PRO A 47 2.82 4.01 8.50
N HIS A 48 3.39 4.79 7.58
CA HIS A 48 4.71 4.48 7.01
C HIS A 48 5.73 4.25 8.11
N SER A 49 6.43 3.13 8.03
CA SER A 49 7.42 2.73 9.05
C SER A 49 8.63 3.67 9.08
N PRO A 50 9.41 3.70 10.17
CA PRO A 50 10.71 4.31 10.16
C PRO A 50 11.60 3.74 9.06
N ILE A 51 12.44 4.59 8.46
CA ILE A 51 13.48 4.22 7.49
C ILE A 51 14.82 4.86 7.88
N PRO A 52 15.99 4.33 7.43
CA PRO A 52 17.30 4.76 7.88
C PRO A 52 17.82 6.06 7.23
N PHE A 53 16.95 6.86 6.64
CA PHE A 53 17.26 8.17 6.06
C PHE A 53 16.06 9.11 6.18
N ASP A 54 16.27 10.41 5.99
CA ASP A 54 15.22 11.42 6.11
C ASP A 54 14.15 11.26 5.03
N SER A 55 12.89 11.24 5.46
CA SER A 55 11.71 11.18 4.60
C SER A 55 10.59 12.04 5.19
N PRO A 56 9.90 12.84 4.38
CA PRO A 56 8.76 13.63 4.84
C PRO A 56 7.49 12.80 5.08
N CYS A 57 7.46 11.55 4.60
CA CYS A 57 6.28 10.68 4.68
C CYS A 57 6.39 9.65 5.80
N ASN A 58 7.60 9.19 6.14
CA ASN A 58 7.81 8.12 7.09
C ASN A 58 7.79 8.61 8.55
N MET A 59 7.35 7.72 9.43
CA MET A 59 7.39 7.97 10.88
C MET A 59 8.83 8.10 11.36
N ALA A 60 9.13 9.13 12.18
CA ALA A 60 10.39 9.18 12.88
C ALA A 60 10.47 8.05 13.90
N ILE A 61 11.63 7.41 14.05
CA ILE A 61 11.79 6.23 14.91
C ILE A 61 11.50 6.56 16.39
N GLU A 62 11.75 7.78 16.80
CA GLU A 62 11.49 8.30 18.14
C GLU A 62 9.99 8.41 18.46
N ARG A 63 9.13 8.41 17.45
CA ARG A 63 7.67 8.50 17.60
C ARG A 63 6.96 7.16 17.70
N VAL A 64 7.68 6.05 17.55
CA VAL A 64 7.09 4.70 17.57
C VAL A 64 6.39 4.40 18.90
N ASP A 65 6.99 4.76 20.03
CA ASP A 65 6.39 4.57 21.36
C ASP A 65 5.14 5.45 21.58
N GLU A 66 5.13 6.67 21.02
CA GLU A 66 3.98 7.57 21.04
C GLU A 66 2.82 6.94 20.24
N TYR A 67 3.12 6.43 19.04
CA TYR A 67 2.15 5.71 18.18
C TYR A 67 1.53 4.53 18.91
N PHE A 68 2.33 3.67 19.53
CA PHE A 68 1.83 2.51 20.29
C PHE A 68 0.99 2.92 21.50
N THR A 69 1.36 4.00 22.17
CA THR A 69 0.62 4.51 23.32
C THR A 69 -0.74 5.04 22.93
N GLU A 70 -0.82 5.84 21.87
CA GLU A 70 -2.10 6.34 21.35
C GLU A 70 -2.98 5.21 20.83
N PHE A 71 -2.41 4.24 20.12
CA PHE A 71 -3.14 3.07 19.68
C PHE A 71 -3.78 2.30 20.84
N ARG A 72 -3.00 1.98 21.90
CA ARG A 72 -3.52 1.27 23.08
C ARG A 72 -4.63 2.05 23.78
N ARG A 73 -4.50 3.36 23.86
CA ARG A 73 -5.53 4.25 24.43
C ARG A 73 -6.83 4.15 23.64
N LEU A 74 -6.78 4.28 22.33
CA LEU A 74 -7.96 4.22 21.46
C LEU A 74 -8.58 2.82 21.43
N LYS A 75 -7.77 1.77 21.37
CA LYS A 75 -8.23 0.37 21.42
C LYS A 75 -9.02 0.10 22.70
N SER A 76 -8.58 0.61 23.85
CA SER A 76 -9.30 0.47 25.12
C SER A 76 -10.63 1.24 25.13
N ILE A 77 -10.65 2.48 24.63
CA ILE A 77 -11.84 3.33 24.62
C ILE A 77 -12.94 2.79 23.70
N HIS A 78 -12.59 2.19 22.57
CA HIS A 78 -13.52 1.78 21.53
C HIS A 78 -13.72 0.27 21.45
N SER A 79 -13.28 -0.50 22.45
CA SER A 79 -13.32 -1.98 22.48
C SER A 79 -14.70 -2.57 22.19
N ASP A 80 -15.78 -1.90 22.61
CA ASP A 80 -17.16 -2.38 22.44
C ASP A 80 -17.75 -2.04 21.07
N CYS A 81 -17.08 -1.16 20.29
CA CYS A 81 -17.59 -0.65 19.02
C CYS A 81 -16.87 -1.23 17.80
N ILE A 82 -15.53 -1.36 17.89
CA ILE A 82 -14.68 -1.73 16.77
C ILE A 82 -13.41 -2.46 17.25
N ASN A 83 -12.99 -3.45 16.47
CA ASN A 83 -11.69 -4.10 16.70
C ASN A 83 -10.59 -3.31 16.02
N LEU A 84 -9.66 -2.74 16.80
CA LEU A 84 -8.50 -2.01 16.30
C LEU A 84 -7.26 -2.90 16.27
N TYR A 85 -6.46 -2.74 15.20
CA TYR A 85 -5.24 -3.51 14.95
C TYR A 85 -4.05 -2.60 14.71
N LEU A 86 -2.94 -2.93 15.36
CA LEU A 86 -1.66 -2.22 15.29
C LEU A 86 -0.79 -2.80 14.19
N SER A 87 -0.34 -1.97 13.27
CA SER A 87 0.57 -2.38 12.21
C SER A 87 1.42 -1.20 11.73
N MET A 88 2.21 -1.43 10.71
CA MET A 88 2.94 -0.43 9.92
C MET A 88 2.93 -0.86 8.45
N GLU A 89 2.95 0.12 7.55
CA GLU A 89 3.36 -0.10 6.18
C GLU A 89 4.88 -0.02 6.13
N ILE A 90 5.52 -1.17 5.97
CA ILE A 90 6.96 -1.32 6.08
C ILE A 90 7.59 -1.24 4.70
N ASP A 91 8.43 -0.21 4.50
CA ASP A 91 9.21 -0.05 3.29
C ASP A 91 10.28 -1.14 3.18
N TYR A 92 10.33 -1.81 2.03
CA TYR A 92 11.43 -2.70 1.69
C TYR A 92 12.53 -1.93 0.97
N LEU A 93 13.63 -1.70 1.66
CA LEU A 93 14.81 -1.01 1.10
C LEU A 93 15.93 -1.97 0.69
N GLY A 94 15.70 -3.28 0.80
CA GLY A 94 16.67 -4.34 0.56
C GLY A 94 16.76 -5.30 1.74
N LYS A 95 17.71 -6.23 1.69
CA LYS A 95 17.88 -7.30 2.71
C LYS A 95 18.16 -6.75 4.12
N ASP A 96 18.75 -5.56 4.19
CA ASP A 96 19.13 -4.93 5.47
C ASP A 96 18.03 -4.09 6.10
N TRP A 97 16.92 -3.83 5.38
CA TRP A 97 15.79 -3.07 5.90
C TRP A 97 14.49 -3.44 5.19
N GLY A 98 13.59 -4.09 5.88
CA GLY A 98 12.30 -4.57 5.42
C GLY A 98 11.57 -5.32 6.50
N ALA A 99 10.41 -5.88 6.21
CA ALA A 99 9.57 -6.54 7.20
C ALA A 99 10.27 -7.70 7.95
N SER A 100 11.17 -8.43 7.30
CA SER A 100 11.96 -9.50 7.92
C SER A 100 13.08 -9.01 8.86
N HIS A 101 13.40 -7.71 8.86
CA HIS A 101 14.43 -7.15 9.74
C HIS A 101 14.07 -7.35 11.22
N PRO A 102 15.05 -7.73 12.10
CA PRO A 102 14.79 -8.00 13.53
C PRO A 102 14.07 -6.86 14.26
N TYR A 103 14.31 -5.62 13.89
CA TYR A 103 13.60 -4.47 14.43
C TYR A 103 12.08 -4.62 14.28
N PHE A 104 11.59 -4.82 13.06
CA PHE A 104 10.15 -4.95 12.80
C PHE A 104 9.57 -6.25 13.33
N GLN A 105 10.35 -7.34 13.33
CA GLN A 105 9.91 -8.61 13.91
C GLN A 105 9.78 -8.56 15.42
N GLY A 106 10.57 -7.70 16.10
CA GLY A 106 10.50 -7.47 17.55
C GLY A 106 9.38 -6.54 17.98
N LEU A 107 8.73 -5.79 17.08
CA LEU A 107 7.63 -4.90 17.42
C LEU A 107 6.33 -5.70 17.68
N PRO A 108 5.46 -5.26 18.61
CA PRO A 108 4.20 -5.92 18.97
C PRO A 108 3.10 -5.63 17.95
N LEU A 109 3.38 -5.78 16.66
CA LEU A 109 2.43 -5.56 15.58
C LEU A 109 1.47 -6.74 15.45
N ASP A 110 0.17 -6.46 15.27
CA ASP A 110 -0.87 -7.46 15.04
C ASP A 110 -0.70 -8.14 13.67
N TYR A 111 -0.19 -7.40 12.68
CA TYR A 111 0.16 -7.86 11.32
C TYR A 111 1.21 -6.91 10.73
N ARG A 112 1.77 -7.27 9.57
CA ARG A 112 2.73 -6.43 8.82
C ARG A 112 2.28 -6.30 7.39
N LEU A 113 2.21 -5.06 6.89
CA LEU A 113 2.03 -4.74 5.48
C LEU A 113 3.38 -4.29 4.94
N SER A 114 3.78 -4.76 3.76
CA SER A 114 5.06 -4.36 3.16
C SER A 114 4.87 -3.85 1.73
N SER A 115 5.58 -2.78 1.39
CA SER A 115 5.47 -2.05 0.12
C SER A 115 6.82 -1.63 -0.42
N ILE A 116 6.87 -1.31 -1.71
CA ILE A 116 8.00 -0.67 -2.37
C ILE A 116 7.62 0.79 -2.69
N HIS A 117 8.26 1.75 -2.04
CA HIS A 117 8.15 3.17 -2.41
C HIS A 117 9.46 3.70 -2.97
N PHE A 118 10.59 3.09 -2.60
CA PHE A 118 11.93 3.56 -2.98
C PHE A 118 12.67 2.52 -3.82
N ILE A 119 13.34 2.99 -4.86
CA ILE A 119 14.27 2.16 -5.64
C ILE A 119 15.64 2.84 -5.73
N PRO A 120 16.74 2.06 -5.87
CA PRO A 120 18.06 2.63 -6.03
C PRO A 120 18.21 3.34 -7.39
N THR A 121 19.05 4.36 -7.43
CA THR A 121 19.59 4.91 -8.68
C THR A 121 20.47 3.88 -9.40
N PRO A 122 20.74 4.01 -10.73
CA PRO A 122 21.55 3.03 -11.46
C PRO A 122 22.96 2.82 -10.92
N ASP A 123 23.55 3.84 -10.28
CA ASP A 123 24.84 3.77 -9.57
C ASP A 123 24.73 3.15 -8.15
N GLY A 124 23.51 3.01 -7.63
CA GLY A 124 23.25 2.48 -6.29
C GLY A 124 23.43 3.49 -5.15
N ASP A 125 23.82 4.73 -5.45
CA ASP A 125 24.18 5.72 -4.44
C ASP A 125 23.00 6.28 -3.64
N LYS A 126 21.79 6.25 -4.21
CA LYS A 126 20.61 6.87 -3.61
C LYS A 126 19.38 5.99 -3.74
N MET A 127 18.54 6.02 -2.71
CA MET A 127 17.18 5.51 -2.77
C MET A 127 16.23 6.65 -3.14
N ILE A 128 15.47 6.48 -4.22
CA ILE A 128 14.56 7.50 -4.75
C ILE A 128 13.13 7.00 -4.61
N ASP A 129 12.29 7.82 -3.97
CA ASP A 129 10.86 7.62 -3.94
C ASP A 129 10.27 7.73 -5.36
N VAL A 130 9.66 6.64 -5.83
CA VAL A 130 9.01 6.52 -7.15
C VAL A 130 7.50 6.54 -7.06
N ASP A 131 6.99 6.74 -5.85
CA ASP A 131 5.57 6.94 -5.58
C ASP A 131 5.15 8.41 -5.72
N GLY A 132 3.95 8.74 -5.33
CA GLY A 132 3.40 10.08 -5.35
C GLY A 132 2.75 10.45 -6.68
N ARG A 133 2.65 11.77 -6.94
CA ARG A 133 1.97 12.31 -8.14
C ARG A 133 2.82 12.11 -9.39
N PRO A 134 2.17 11.87 -10.57
CA PRO A 134 2.89 11.64 -11.82
C PRO A 134 3.84 12.78 -12.23
N ASP A 135 3.48 14.04 -11.98
CA ASP A 135 4.34 15.19 -12.27
C ASP A 135 5.66 15.14 -11.49
N GLY A 136 5.57 14.86 -10.18
CA GLY A 136 6.75 14.67 -9.33
C GLY A 136 7.57 13.45 -9.73
N PHE A 137 6.91 12.34 -10.10
CA PHE A 137 7.58 11.15 -10.60
C PHE A 137 8.37 11.44 -11.90
N ILE A 138 7.78 12.14 -12.87
CA ILE A 138 8.44 12.47 -14.13
C ILE A 138 9.70 13.32 -13.90
N VAL A 139 9.64 14.29 -12.97
CA VAL A 139 10.82 15.07 -12.58
C VAL A 139 11.91 14.17 -12.00
N LYS A 140 11.57 13.25 -11.10
CA LYS A 140 12.52 12.30 -10.50
C LYS A 140 13.08 11.33 -11.54
N LEU A 141 12.24 10.86 -12.49
CA LEU A 141 12.63 9.97 -13.58
C LEU A 141 13.74 10.59 -14.43
N HIS A 142 13.58 11.84 -14.84
CA HIS A 142 14.61 12.53 -15.63
C HIS A 142 15.87 12.84 -14.80
N LYS A 143 15.70 13.28 -13.55
CA LYS A 143 16.81 13.71 -12.70
C LYS A 143 17.71 12.58 -12.23
N TYR A 144 17.13 11.43 -11.88
CA TYR A 144 17.84 10.35 -11.19
C TYR A 144 17.98 9.07 -12.02
N PHE A 145 17.20 8.92 -13.08
CA PHE A 145 17.16 7.72 -13.90
C PHE A 145 17.36 8.01 -15.40
N ASN A 146 17.81 9.24 -15.75
CA ASN A 146 18.04 9.66 -17.14
C ASN A 146 16.84 9.45 -18.09
N GLY A 147 15.62 9.45 -17.58
CA GLY A 147 14.41 9.16 -18.35
C GLY A 147 14.20 7.67 -18.65
N ASP A 148 15.02 6.78 -18.09
CA ASP A 148 14.92 5.34 -18.33
C ASP A 148 13.78 4.72 -17.49
N ILE A 149 12.56 4.80 -18.02
CA ILE A 149 11.36 4.20 -17.41
C ILE A 149 11.46 2.68 -17.35
N ARG A 150 12.23 2.06 -18.26
CA ARG A 150 12.43 0.62 -18.24
C ARG A 150 13.21 0.17 -17.01
N TYR A 151 14.32 0.86 -16.71
CA TYR A 151 15.10 0.63 -15.49
C TYR A 151 14.23 0.75 -14.23
N VAL A 152 13.41 1.82 -14.16
CA VAL A 152 12.54 2.07 -12.99
C VAL A 152 11.54 0.92 -12.78
N VAL A 153 10.85 0.50 -13.83
CA VAL A 153 9.86 -0.59 -13.75
C VAL A 153 10.54 -1.93 -13.44
N ASP A 154 11.62 -2.27 -14.16
CA ASP A 154 12.36 -3.52 -13.96
C ASP A 154 12.89 -3.61 -12.51
N THR A 155 13.44 -2.49 -11.99
CA THR A 155 13.99 -2.42 -10.62
C THR A 155 12.87 -2.52 -9.57
N PHE A 156 11.74 -1.83 -9.77
CA PHE A 156 10.60 -1.90 -8.86
C PHE A 156 10.10 -3.34 -8.70
N TYR A 157 9.89 -4.06 -9.80
CA TYR A 157 9.42 -5.45 -9.75
C TYR A 157 10.48 -6.43 -9.27
N ALA A 158 11.75 -6.22 -9.59
CA ALA A 158 12.84 -7.02 -9.03
C ALA A 158 12.86 -6.90 -7.49
N ARG A 159 12.75 -5.68 -6.97
CA ARG A 159 12.65 -5.45 -5.52
C ARG A 159 11.38 -6.01 -4.90
N THR A 160 10.28 -6.01 -5.62
CA THR A 160 9.04 -6.66 -5.16
C THR A 160 9.25 -8.17 -5.01
N LEU A 161 9.93 -8.81 -5.94
CA LEU A 161 10.30 -10.24 -5.84
C LEU A 161 11.23 -10.49 -4.65
N ASP A 162 12.28 -9.67 -4.49
CA ASP A 162 13.20 -9.76 -3.36
C ASP A 162 12.46 -9.59 -2.00
N MET A 163 11.48 -8.69 -1.93
CA MET A 163 10.64 -8.49 -0.75
C MET A 163 9.79 -9.72 -0.44
N ILE A 164 9.18 -10.34 -1.46
CA ILE A 164 8.39 -11.58 -1.30
C ILE A 164 9.29 -12.71 -0.81
N GLU A 165 10.49 -12.85 -1.39
CA GLU A 165 11.48 -13.87 -0.96
C GLU A 165 11.96 -13.64 0.47
N ALA A 166 12.22 -12.40 0.87
CA ALA A 166 12.63 -12.04 2.22
C ALA A 166 11.54 -12.32 3.26
N GLY A 167 10.26 -12.19 2.88
CA GLY A 167 9.11 -12.48 3.74
C GLY A 167 8.99 -11.59 4.98
N GLY A 168 8.39 -12.14 6.04
CA GLY A 168 8.25 -11.45 7.33
C GLY A 168 7.04 -10.51 7.40
N PHE A 169 6.13 -10.56 6.44
CA PHE A 169 4.90 -9.76 6.37
C PHE A 169 3.69 -10.60 5.96
N ASP A 170 2.50 -10.08 6.22
CA ASP A 170 1.21 -10.73 5.98
C ASP A 170 0.52 -10.23 4.72
N ILE A 171 0.65 -8.93 4.42
CA ILE A 171 -0.02 -8.25 3.32
C ILE A 171 1.02 -7.57 2.43
N ILE A 172 0.96 -7.83 1.12
CA ILE A 172 1.69 -7.04 0.12
C ILE A 172 0.83 -5.85 -0.30
N GLY A 173 1.33 -4.62 -0.08
CA GLY A 173 0.66 -3.39 -0.47
C GLY A 173 0.82 -3.11 -1.98
N HIS A 174 -0.20 -2.57 -2.59
CA HIS A 174 -0.28 -1.96 -3.94
C HIS A 174 0.88 -2.28 -4.92
N PHE A 175 1.21 -3.55 -5.08
CA PHE A 175 2.44 -4.05 -5.73
C PHE A 175 2.59 -3.67 -7.21
N ASP A 176 1.55 -3.14 -7.88
CA ASP A 176 1.64 -2.64 -9.27
C ASP A 176 1.51 -1.11 -9.39
N LYS A 177 1.63 -0.39 -8.27
CA LYS A 177 1.43 1.06 -8.23
C LYS A 177 2.34 1.83 -9.18
N ILE A 178 3.56 1.33 -9.43
CA ILE A 178 4.48 1.90 -10.41
C ILE A 178 3.85 2.02 -11.81
N GLY A 179 2.93 1.13 -12.18
CA GLY A 179 2.24 1.14 -13.47
C GLY A 179 1.45 2.42 -13.72
N PHE A 180 0.88 3.03 -12.69
CA PHE A 180 0.18 4.31 -12.83
C PHE A 180 1.13 5.43 -13.28
N ASN A 181 2.21 5.64 -12.55
CA ASN A 181 3.20 6.67 -12.87
C ASN A 181 3.90 6.39 -14.21
N ALA A 182 4.22 5.13 -14.47
CA ALA A 182 4.82 4.71 -15.74
C ALA A 182 3.88 4.97 -16.94
N SER A 183 2.57 4.70 -16.79
CA SER A 183 1.57 4.94 -17.84
C SER A 183 1.33 6.43 -18.09
N CYS A 184 1.45 7.28 -17.05
CA CYS A 184 1.39 8.75 -17.23
C CYS A 184 2.59 9.28 -18.02
N PHE A 185 3.77 8.68 -17.85
CA PHE A 185 4.96 9.03 -18.63
C PHE A 185 4.94 8.42 -20.04
N ARG A 186 4.55 7.14 -20.15
CA ARG A 186 4.52 6.38 -21.40
C ARG A 186 3.20 5.60 -21.52
N PRO A 187 2.17 6.18 -22.13
CA PRO A 187 0.88 5.53 -22.30
C PRO A 187 1.00 4.17 -23.00
N GLY A 188 0.28 3.17 -22.49
CA GLY A 188 0.28 1.81 -23.03
C GLY A 188 1.40 0.90 -22.53
N ILE A 189 2.30 1.37 -21.66
CA ILE A 189 3.43 0.60 -21.15
C ILE A 189 2.98 -0.70 -20.45
N GLU A 190 1.85 -0.68 -19.73
CA GLU A 190 1.30 -1.85 -19.02
C GLU A 190 0.76 -2.94 -19.97
N GLU A 191 0.56 -2.64 -21.25
CA GLU A 191 0.12 -3.61 -22.26
C GLU A 191 1.31 -4.29 -22.97
N GLU A 192 2.53 -3.83 -22.73
CA GLU A 192 3.71 -4.42 -23.33
C GLU A 192 4.02 -5.81 -22.73
N ALA A 193 4.46 -6.74 -23.57
CA ALA A 193 4.70 -8.13 -23.15
C ALA A 193 5.71 -8.25 -22.00
N TRP A 194 6.75 -7.43 -22.01
CA TRP A 194 7.77 -7.43 -20.93
C TRP A 194 7.21 -6.95 -19.60
N TYR A 195 6.29 -5.94 -19.62
CA TYR A 195 5.62 -5.48 -18.41
C TYR A 195 4.72 -6.60 -17.86
N GLY A 196 3.94 -7.22 -18.74
CA GLY A 196 3.09 -8.36 -18.39
C GLY A 196 3.86 -9.51 -17.72
N LYS A 197 5.12 -9.74 -18.14
CA LYS A 197 5.97 -10.77 -17.55
C LYS A 197 6.36 -10.47 -16.10
N HIS A 198 6.53 -9.21 -15.71
CA HIS A 198 6.73 -8.86 -14.30
C HIS A 198 5.53 -9.26 -13.46
N ILE A 199 4.32 -8.94 -13.93
CA ILE A 199 3.08 -9.33 -13.24
C ILE A 199 2.98 -10.87 -13.13
N ASP A 200 3.34 -11.62 -14.18
CA ASP A 200 3.38 -13.08 -14.15
C ASP A 200 4.30 -13.59 -13.04
N ASN A 201 5.53 -13.08 -13.01
CA ASN A 201 6.53 -13.47 -12.02
C ASN A 201 6.07 -13.18 -10.58
N ILE A 202 5.45 -12.01 -10.33
CA ILE A 202 4.91 -11.65 -9.01
C ILE A 202 3.77 -12.60 -8.61
N ILE A 203 2.82 -12.87 -9.50
CA ILE A 203 1.72 -13.80 -9.24
C ILE A 203 2.25 -15.19 -8.90
N ASP A 204 3.24 -15.69 -9.65
CA ASP A 204 3.84 -17.00 -9.42
C ASP A 204 4.62 -17.06 -8.09
N ALA A 205 5.33 -15.99 -7.74
CA ALA A 205 6.01 -15.88 -6.46
C ALA A 205 5.03 -15.89 -5.27
N ILE A 206 3.93 -15.12 -5.36
CA ILE A 206 2.92 -15.05 -4.30
C ILE A 206 2.21 -16.39 -4.10
N LYS A 207 1.92 -17.14 -5.17
CA LYS A 207 1.28 -18.47 -5.09
C LYS A 207 2.05 -19.46 -4.20
N ALA A 208 3.35 -19.30 -4.06
CA ALA A 208 4.19 -20.14 -3.23
C ALA A 208 4.22 -19.73 -1.76
N THR A 209 3.42 -18.74 -1.37
CA THR A 209 3.40 -18.12 -0.04
C THR A 209 2.00 -18.08 0.56
N ASP A 210 1.92 -17.64 1.82
CA ASP A 210 0.66 -17.34 2.51
C ASP A 210 0.27 -15.85 2.47
N ILE A 211 0.97 -15.04 1.67
CA ILE A 211 0.78 -13.59 1.55
C ILE A 211 -0.62 -13.28 1.02
N ILE A 212 -1.25 -12.25 1.61
CA ILE A 212 -2.50 -11.68 1.16
C ILE A 212 -2.18 -10.50 0.24
N VAL A 213 -2.82 -10.42 -0.93
CA VAL A 213 -2.62 -9.29 -1.85
C VAL A 213 -3.63 -8.20 -1.56
N GLU A 214 -3.14 -6.99 -1.37
CA GLU A 214 -3.98 -5.82 -1.25
C GLU A 214 -4.59 -5.40 -2.58
N ILE A 215 -5.88 -5.09 -2.57
CA ILE A 215 -6.53 -4.21 -3.55
C ILE A 215 -6.66 -2.85 -2.90
N ASN A 216 -5.77 -1.95 -3.27
CA ASN A 216 -5.66 -0.61 -2.74
C ASN A 216 -6.56 0.35 -3.54
N THR A 217 -7.35 1.14 -2.82
CA THR A 217 -8.34 2.02 -3.44
C THR A 217 -8.00 3.51 -3.35
N LYS A 218 -6.78 3.87 -2.94
CA LYS A 218 -6.33 5.27 -2.74
C LYS A 218 -6.56 6.16 -3.95
N ALA A 219 -6.32 5.64 -5.15
CA ALA A 219 -6.49 6.37 -6.40
C ALA A 219 -7.90 6.23 -7.01
N TRP A 220 -8.92 5.92 -6.21
CA TRP A 220 -10.31 5.92 -6.69
C TRP A 220 -10.89 7.32 -6.80
N GLU A 221 -10.47 8.23 -5.94
CA GLU A 221 -10.87 9.63 -5.95
C GLU A 221 -9.70 10.52 -6.35
N PRO A 222 -9.97 11.67 -6.99
CA PRO A 222 -8.91 12.61 -7.36
C PRO A 222 -8.17 13.09 -6.10
N PRO A 223 -6.88 13.48 -6.24
CA PRO A 223 -6.10 14.01 -5.13
C PRO A 223 -6.80 15.21 -4.46
N VAL A 224 -6.64 15.33 -3.14
CA VAL A 224 -7.13 16.51 -2.42
C VAL A 224 -6.40 17.76 -2.93
N GLY A 225 -7.16 18.80 -3.23
CA GLY A 225 -6.62 20.04 -3.80
C GLY A 225 -6.39 19.99 -5.32
N ALA A 226 -6.86 18.92 -6.00
CA ALA A 226 -6.87 18.89 -7.45
C ALA A 226 -7.70 20.04 -8.03
N SER A 227 -7.25 20.61 -9.14
CA SER A 227 -7.96 21.65 -9.89
C SER A 227 -9.25 21.08 -10.52
N VAL A 228 -10.14 21.98 -10.96
CA VAL A 228 -11.38 21.58 -11.64
C VAL A 228 -11.10 20.74 -12.88
N ASP A 229 -10.06 21.09 -13.66
CA ASP A 229 -9.67 20.36 -14.86
C ASP A 229 -9.10 18.99 -14.53
N GLU A 230 -8.30 18.87 -13.47
CA GLU A 230 -7.79 17.58 -12.99
C GLU A 230 -8.93 16.67 -12.51
N ILE A 231 -9.92 17.21 -11.80
CA ILE A 231 -11.10 16.45 -11.35
C ILE A 231 -11.95 15.99 -12.54
N ALA A 232 -12.17 16.88 -13.52
CA ALA A 232 -12.99 16.57 -14.70
C ALA A 232 -12.38 15.47 -15.60
N ASN A 233 -11.05 15.35 -15.62
CA ASN A 233 -10.32 14.38 -16.42
C ASN A 233 -9.74 13.21 -15.59
N TYR A 234 -10.12 13.10 -14.31
CA TYR A 234 -9.60 12.06 -13.44
C TYR A 234 -10.18 10.69 -13.79
N GLU A 235 -9.31 9.73 -14.00
CA GLU A 235 -9.69 8.33 -14.18
C GLU A 235 -9.43 7.54 -12.89
N PRO A 236 -10.48 7.07 -12.20
CA PRO A 236 -10.33 6.25 -11.00
C PRO A 236 -9.53 4.98 -11.26
N ARG A 237 -8.65 4.64 -10.33
CA ARG A 237 -7.80 3.45 -10.45
C ARG A 237 -7.75 2.65 -9.14
N LEU A 238 -7.58 1.34 -9.28
CA LEU A 238 -7.24 0.40 -8.20
C LEU A 238 -5.80 -0.07 -8.36
N PHE A 239 -5.15 -0.43 -7.25
CA PHE A 239 -3.85 -1.09 -7.25
C PHE A 239 -3.97 -2.46 -6.54
N PRO A 240 -3.76 -3.58 -7.24
CA PRO A 240 -3.44 -3.64 -8.66
C PRO A 240 -4.62 -3.29 -9.58
N SER A 241 -4.31 -3.11 -10.87
CA SER A 241 -5.29 -2.79 -11.89
C SER A 241 -6.38 -3.87 -12.00
N ALA A 242 -7.57 -3.51 -12.48
CA ALA A 242 -8.68 -4.44 -12.63
C ALA A 242 -8.32 -5.71 -13.44
N LYS A 243 -7.44 -5.58 -14.44
CA LYS A 243 -6.90 -6.70 -15.23
C LYS A 243 -6.10 -7.67 -14.35
N VAL A 244 -5.26 -7.13 -13.49
CA VAL A 244 -4.42 -7.92 -12.56
C VAL A 244 -5.28 -8.54 -11.45
N ILE A 245 -6.25 -7.80 -10.88
CA ILE A 245 -7.19 -8.34 -9.87
C ILE A 245 -7.89 -9.60 -10.39
N ARG A 246 -8.44 -9.58 -11.62
CA ARG A 246 -9.07 -10.76 -12.22
C ARG A 246 -8.13 -11.95 -12.33
N ARG A 247 -6.85 -11.71 -12.64
CA ARG A 247 -5.84 -12.78 -12.71
C ARG A 247 -5.54 -13.38 -11.33
N LEU A 248 -5.46 -12.53 -10.30
CA LEU A 248 -5.28 -12.95 -8.91
C LEU A 248 -6.47 -13.80 -8.42
N CYS A 249 -7.72 -13.37 -8.71
CA CYS A 249 -8.92 -14.14 -8.39
C CYS A 249 -8.86 -15.55 -9.03
N ARG A 250 -8.60 -15.63 -10.36
CA ARG A 250 -8.49 -16.91 -11.06
C ARG A 250 -7.35 -17.78 -10.58
N ALA A 251 -6.32 -17.18 -10.01
CA ALA A 251 -5.20 -17.88 -9.40
C ALA A 251 -5.49 -18.38 -7.98
N GLY A 252 -6.66 -18.05 -7.40
CA GLY A 252 -7.04 -18.41 -6.02
C GLY A 252 -6.23 -17.70 -4.94
N ILE A 253 -5.60 -16.55 -5.27
CA ILE A 253 -4.80 -15.79 -4.31
C ILE A 253 -5.72 -15.03 -3.35
N PRO A 254 -5.50 -15.07 -2.03
CA PRO A 254 -6.30 -14.32 -1.08
C PRO A 254 -6.13 -12.80 -1.29
N LEU A 255 -7.27 -12.09 -1.38
CA LEU A 255 -7.33 -10.65 -1.63
C LEU A 255 -7.94 -9.91 -0.45
N ILE A 256 -7.43 -8.72 -0.16
CA ILE A 256 -7.94 -7.80 0.85
C ILE A 256 -8.16 -6.42 0.25
N VAL A 257 -9.32 -5.80 0.51
CA VAL A 257 -9.65 -4.47 -0.02
C VAL A 257 -9.38 -3.42 1.04
N ASN A 258 -8.40 -2.55 0.81
CA ASN A 258 -7.99 -1.48 1.72
C ASN A 258 -8.01 -0.12 1.06
N SER A 259 -8.14 0.93 1.88
CA SER A 259 -8.25 2.30 1.38
C SER A 259 -6.92 3.02 1.19
N ASP A 260 -5.88 2.66 1.94
CA ASP A 260 -4.62 3.43 2.04
C ASP A 260 -4.93 4.93 2.27
N SER A 261 -5.91 5.16 3.14
CA SER A 261 -6.46 6.51 3.29
C SER A 261 -5.59 7.38 4.19
N HIS A 262 -5.29 8.59 3.70
CA HIS A 262 -4.64 9.66 4.44
C HIS A 262 -5.67 10.66 5.01
N TYR A 263 -6.95 10.48 4.69
CA TYR A 263 -8.05 11.35 5.12
C TYR A 263 -9.21 10.52 5.68
N PRO A 264 -9.76 10.85 6.87
CA PRO A 264 -10.82 10.06 7.50
C PRO A 264 -12.12 9.93 6.69
N ASP A 265 -12.41 10.88 5.80
CA ASP A 265 -13.58 10.89 4.94
C ASP A 265 -13.43 10.03 3.67
N ARG A 266 -12.23 9.52 3.38
CA ARG A 266 -11.93 8.71 2.18
C ARG A 266 -11.76 7.22 2.45
N ILE A 267 -12.00 6.75 3.69
CA ILE A 267 -11.78 5.35 4.08
C ILE A 267 -12.68 4.34 3.34
N ASN A 268 -13.73 4.81 2.68
CA ASN A 268 -14.66 4.00 1.89
C ASN A 268 -14.50 4.16 0.38
N ALA A 269 -13.65 5.09 -0.07
CA ALA A 269 -13.47 5.36 -1.50
C ALA A 269 -13.09 4.08 -2.28
N GLY A 270 -13.74 3.83 -3.41
CA GLY A 270 -13.44 2.73 -4.32
C GLY A 270 -13.76 1.31 -3.84
N ARG A 271 -14.12 1.11 -2.57
CA ARG A 271 -14.32 -0.23 -2.00
C ARG A 271 -15.38 -1.04 -2.74
N LYS A 272 -16.53 -0.39 -3.07
CA LYS A 272 -17.58 -1.05 -3.84
C LYS A 272 -17.07 -1.56 -5.19
N ALA A 273 -16.33 -0.74 -5.92
CA ALA A 273 -15.79 -1.12 -7.23
C ALA A 273 -14.81 -2.29 -7.13
N ALA A 274 -13.96 -2.31 -6.09
CA ALA A 274 -13.05 -3.42 -5.83
C ALA A 274 -13.80 -4.73 -5.57
N PHE A 275 -14.82 -4.71 -4.71
CA PHE A 275 -15.64 -5.89 -4.43
C PHE A 275 -16.48 -6.33 -5.64
N ASP A 276 -17.01 -5.40 -6.43
CA ASP A 276 -17.75 -5.72 -7.67
C ASP A 276 -16.88 -6.50 -8.68
N ILE A 277 -15.55 -6.27 -8.70
CA ILE A 277 -14.62 -7.04 -9.55
C ILE A 277 -14.44 -8.45 -8.98
N ILE A 278 -14.20 -8.58 -7.66
CA ILE A 278 -14.04 -9.89 -7.00
C ILE A 278 -15.29 -10.75 -7.23
N ASP A 279 -16.49 -10.18 -7.02
CA ASP A 279 -17.76 -10.91 -7.11
C ASP A 279 -18.05 -11.45 -8.51
N ARG A 280 -17.53 -10.81 -9.55
CA ARG A 280 -17.69 -11.25 -10.95
C ARG A 280 -16.75 -12.40 -11.34
N GLU A 281 -15.70 -12.62 -10.58
CA GLU A 281 -14.69 -13.67 -10.83
C GLU A 281 -14.84 -14.85 -9.84
N SER A 282 -15.67 -14.71 -8.78
CA SER A 282 -16.05 -15.76 -7.84
C SER A 282 -17.22 -16.60 -8.37
#